data_d1d8953891f524f5e8227b4c348c5d87
#
_entry.id   d1d8953891f524f5e8227b4c348c5d87
#
_cell.length_a   1.000
_cell.length_b   1.000
_cell.length_c   1.000
_cell.angle_alpha   90.00
_cell.angle_beta   90.00
_cell.angle_gamma   90.00
#
_symmetry.space_group_name_H-M   'P 1'
#
loop_
_entity.id
_entity.type
_entity.pdbx_description
1 polymer ?
#
loop_
_entity_poly.entity_id
_entity_poly.type
_entity_poly.pdbx_seq_one_letter_code
_entity_poly.pdbx_strand_id
1 'polypeptide(L)'
;MKKQIQILAIALLSLFVISCVDNNDGNDTCCHGSSIVDIASQEDNLSTLVSALQATGLDQVLSNEGSFTVLAPNNDAFDAFLTSINATSLEDIPVEVLTNVLLNHVILGEAQSSSLTNGYVNTQAISSASDTNMSLYINIDNGVSFNGVSNVLTADVVASNGVVHIVDSVIGLPTVVTFALADPNFDVLVQALTRDDLTQDFVGLLSIPANLSL
;
A
#
# COMPACT_ATOMS: atom_id res chain seq x y z
N MET A 1 -63.29 -33.08 8.45
CA MET A 1 -63.28 -31.94 7.54
C MET A 1 -62.12 -31.07 7.96
N LYS A 2 -60.97 -31.29 7.34
CA LYS A 2 -59.74 -30.58 7.66
C LYS A 2 -59.39 -29.63 6.53
N LYS A 3 -59.50 -28.33 6.75
CA LYS A 3 -59.07 -27.31 5.80
C LYS A 3 -57.57 -27.08 5.97
N GLN A 4 -56.79 -27.45 4.95
CA GLN A 4 -55.41 -27.11 4.78
C GLN A 4 -55.29 -25.63 4.45
N ILE A 5 -54.59 -24.89 5.29
CA ILE A 5 -54.21 -23.48 5.00
C ILE A 5 -52.79 -23.58 4.43
N GLN A 6 -52.65 -23.39 3.13
CA GLN A 6 -51.37 -23.21 2.49
C GLN A 6 -50.92 -21.76 2.66
N ILE A 7 -49.86 -21.59 3.42
CA ILE A 7 -49.20 -20.30 3.54
C ILE A 7 -48.25 -20.17 2.33
N LEU A 8 -48.67 -19.31 1.40
CA LEU A 8 -47.87 -18.93 0.25
C LEU A 8 -46.81 -17.90 0.69
N ALA A 9 -45.59 -18.36 0.88
CA ALA A 9 -44.48 -17.46 1.11
C ALA A 9 -44.10 -16.80 -0.22
N ILE A 10 -44.51 -15.56 -0.41
CA ILE A 10 -44.07 -14.73 -1.52
C ILE A 10 -42.70 -14.18 -1.17
N ALA A 11 -41.67 -14.81 -1.72
CA ALA A 11 -40.31 -14.25 -1.70
C ALA A 11 -40.31 -13.02 -2.63
N LEU A 12 -40.33 -11.84 -2.05
CA LEU A 12 -40.08 -10.58 -2.77
C LEU A 12 -38.60 -10.53 -3.15
N LEU A 13 -38.29 -11.01 -4.34
CA LEU A 13 -37.00 -10.78 -4.98
C LEU A 13 -37.00 -9.33 -5.48
N SER A 14 -36.46 -8.42 -4.68
CA SER A 14 -36.22 -7.05 -5.10
C SER A 14 -35.12 -7.03 -6.14
N LEU A 15 -35.51 -7.06 -7.43
CA LEU A 15 -34.63 -6.68 -8.52
C LEU A 15 -34.30 -5.18 -8.32
N PHE A 16 -33.09 -4.88 -7.87
CA PHE A 16 -32.49 -3.57 -8.09
C PHE A 16 -32.16 -3.47 -9.58
N VAL A 17 -33.11 -2.94 -10.34
CA VAL A 17 -32.83 -2.45 -11.69
C VAL A 17 -32.08 -1.16 -11.49
N ILE A 18 -30.75 -1.18 -11.63
CA ILE A 18 -29.96 0.02 -11.83
C ILE A 18 -30.35 0.53 -13.20
N SER A 19 -31.26 1.51 -13.23
CA SER A 19 -31.61 2.25 -14.42
C SER A 19 -30.46 3.19 -14.72
N CYS A 20 -29.63 2.85 -15.70
CA CYS A 20 -28.76 3.83 -16.36
C CYS A 20 -29.67 4.85 -17.03
N VAL A 21 -29.70 6.06 -16.50
CA VAL A 21 -30.30 7.21 -17.18
C VAL A 21 -29.29 7.69 -18.21
N ASP A 22 -29.55 7.41 -19.48
CA ASP A 22 -28.86 8.02 -20.62
C ASP A 22 -29.12 9.53 -20.59
N ASN A 23 -28.24 10.30 -19.97
CA ASN A 23 -28.09 11.70 -20.23
C ASN A 23 -27.07 11.85 -21.36
N ASN A 24 -27.58 12.21 -22.53
CA ASN A 24 -26.89 12.40 -23.78
C ASN A 24 -26.06 13.70 -23.77
N ASP A 25 -25.09 13.79 -22.88
CA ASP A 25 -24.03 14.77 -22.87
C ASP A 25 -22.72 14.01 -23.00
N GLY A 26 -22.11 14.06 -24.19
CA GLY A 26 -20.97 13.33 -24.74
C GLY A 26 -19.74 13.11 -23.84
N ASN A 27 -19.98 12.51 -22.70
CA ASN A 27 -18.94 11.96 -21.84
C ASN A 27 -19.34 10.50 -21.55
N ASP A 28 -18.77 9.57 -22.28
CA ASP A 28 -18.93 8.14 -22.08
C ASP A 28 -18.41 7.77 -20.68
N THR A 29 -19.21 8.03 -19.64
CA THR A 29 -19.01 7.46 -18.31
C THR A 29 -19.57 6.05 -18.36
N CYS A 30 -18.88 5.17 -19.09
CA CYS A 30 -19.05 3.74 -18.98
C CYS A 30 -18.90 3.37 -17.51
N CYS A 31 -19.71 2.43 -17.02
CA CYS A 31 -19.70 1.86 -15.68
C CYS A 31 -18.34 1.18 -15.39
N HIS A 32 -17.27 1.96 -15.35
CA HIS A 32 -16.01 1.52 -14.78
C HIS A 32 -16.18 1.56 -13.26
N GLY A 33 -15.97 0.43 -12.62
CA GLY A 33 -15.92 0.41 -11.15
C GLY A 33 -14.90 1.45 -10.66
N SER A 34 -15.01 1.90 -9.41
CA SER A 34 -14.08 2.87 -8.82
C SER A 34 -12.63 2.38 -8.92
N SER A 35 -11.76 3.19 -9.47
CA SER A 35 -10.33 2.91 -9.50
C SER A 35 -9.70 3.01 -8.10
N ILE A 36 -8.47 2.59 -7.94
CA ILE A 36 -7.70 2.75 -6.69
C ILE A 36 -7.68 4.21 -6.25
N VAL A 37 -7.49 5.14 -7.18
CA VAL A 37 -7.46 6.58 -6.88
C VAL A 37 -8.83 7.12 -6.52
N ASP A 38 -9.90 6.62 -7.15
CA ASP A 38 -11.27 7.00 -6.79
C ASP A 38 -11.61 6.56 -5.36
N ILE A 39 -11.23 5.33 -4.99
CA ILE A 39 -11.41 4.81 -3.62
C ILE A 39 -10.63 5.65 -2.63
N ALA A 40 -9.35 5.91 -2.90
CA ALA A 40 -8.52 6.73 -2.02
C ALA A 40 -9.08 8.15 -1.85
N SER A 41 -9.68 8.72 -2.90
CA SER A 41 -10.29 10.06 -2.87
C SER A 41 -11.61 10.14 -2.10
N GLN A 42 -12.28 9.01 -1.87
CA GLN A 42 -13.51 8.92 -1.10
C GLN A 42 -13.25 8.70 0.41
N GLU A 43 -12.05 8.34 0.77
CA GLU A 43 -11.64 8.06 2.15
C GLU A 43 -10.93 9.27 2.76
N ASP A 44 -11.56 9.96 3.70
CA ASP A 44 -11.02 11.17 4.35
C ASP A 44 -9.64 10.93 4.99
N ASN A 45 -9.39 9.72 5.48
CA ASN A 45 -8.13 9.32 6.12
C ASN A 45 -6.98 9.05 5.12
N LEU A 46 -7.23 9.13 3.81
CA LEU A 46 -6.25 8.96 2.74
C LEU A 46 -5.96 10.25 1.95
N SER A 47 -6.46 11.40 2.41
CA SER A 47 -6.33 12.68 1.71
C SER A 47 -4.88 13.10 1.45
N THR A 48 -3.97 12.80 2.40
CA THR A 48 -2.54 13.07 2.24
C THR A 48 -1.91 12.17 1.15
N LEU A 49 -2.32 10.89 1.08
CA LEU A 49 -1.89 9.99 0.00
C LEU A 49 -2.34 10.51 -1.37
N VAL A 50 -3.60 10.94 -1.50
CA VAL A 50 -4.12 11.51 -2.75
C VAL A 50 -3.31 12.74 -3.18
N SER A 51 -3.01 13.64 -2.23
CA SER A 51 -2.17 14.82 -2.49
C SER A 51 -0.76 14.42 -2.95
N ALA A 52 -0.17 13.40 -2.33
CA ALA A 52 1.15 12.88 -2.71
C ALA A 52 1.15 12.23 -4.10
N LEU A 53 0.10 11.47 -4.45
CA LEU A 53 -0.07 10.89 -5.79
C LEU A 53 -0.20 11.97 -6.86
N GLN A 54 -0.98 13.03 -6.60
CA GLN A 54 -1.14 14.15 -7.51
C GLN A 54 0.17 14.94 -7.69
N ALA A 55 0.90 15.20 -6.61
CA ALA A 55 2.18 15.90 -6.66
C ALA A 55 3.24 15.16 -7.50
N THR A 56 3.16 13.83 -7.56
CA THR A 56 4.07 12.96 -8.32
C THR A 56 3.54 12.54 -9.69
N GLY A 57 2.27 12.82 -10.01
CA GLY A 57 1.60 12.39 -11.25
C GLY A 57 1.29 10.89 -11.29
N LEU A 58 1.44 10.17 -10.17
CA LEU A 58 1.13 8.74 -10.08
C LEU A 58 -0.38 8.47 -10.03
N ASP A 59 -1.19 9.48 -9.72
CA ASP A 59 -2.66 9.41 -9.80
C ASP A 59 -3.13 8.98 -11.20
N GLN A 60 -2.52 9.52 -12.25
CA GLN A 60 -2.83 9.13 -13.63
C GLN A 60 -2.44 7.67 -13.93
N VAL A 61 -1.31 7.21 -13.42
CA VAL A 61 -0.84 5.83 -13.60
C VAL A 61 -1.76 4.84 -12.91
N LEU A 62 -2.13 5.12 -11.65
CA LEU A 62 -2.98 4.27 -10.82
C LEU A 62 -4.49 4.41 -11.12
N SER A 63 -4.89 5.34 -11.98
CA SER A 63 -6.26 5.44 -12.51
C SER A 63 -6.46 4.61 -13.78
N ASN A 64 -5.39 4.22 -14.45
CA ASN A 64 -5.47 3.44 -15.67
C ASN A 64 -5.82 1.96 -15.39
N GLU A 65 -6.23 1.26 -16.45
CA GLU A 65 -6.41 -0.18 -16.41
C GLU A 65 -5.10 -0.88 -16.02
N GLY A 66 -5.21 -1.87 -15.16
CA GLY A 66 -4.09 -2.62 -14.65
C GLY A 66 -4.52 -3.61 -13.58
N SER A 67 -3.55 -4.25 -12.99
CA SER A 67 -3.72 -5.11 -11.83
C SER A 67 -2.66 -4.68 -10.81
N PHE A 68 -3.08 -3.96 -9.78
CA PHE A 68 -2.18 -3.41 -8.78
C PHE A 68 -2.62 -3.82 -7.38
N THR A 69 -1.66 -3.96 -6.50
CA THR A 69 -1.89 -3.95 -5.05
C THR A 69 -1.24 -2.69 -4.49
N VAL A 70 -2.03 -1.84 -3.89
CA VAL A 70 -1.56 -0.58 -3.30
C VAL A 70 -1.65 -0.64 -1.79
N LEU A 71 -0.51 -0.42 -1.13
CA LEU A 71 -0.43 -0.23 0.30
C LEU A 71 -0.65 1.25 0.58
N ALA A 72 -1.82 1.62 1.10
CA ALA A 72 -2.26 3.00 1.26
C ALA A 72 -2.01 3.49 2.69
N PRO A 73 -0.94 4.26 2.96
CA PRO A 73 -0.72 4.86 4.29
C PRO A 73 -1.82 5.87 4.59
N ASN A 74 -2.33 5.84 5.82
CA ASN A 74 -3.29 6.83 6.28
C ASN A 74 -2.61 8.18 6.58
N ASN A 75 -3.40 9.21 6.89
CA ASN A 75 -2.87 10.55 7.16
C ASN A 75 -1.91 10.55 8.35
N ASP A 76 -2.22 9.82 9.44
CA ASP A 76 -1.36 9.71 10.62
C ASP A 76 0.01 9.08 10.28
N ALA A 77 0.01 8.11 9.34
CA ALA A 77 1.24 7.49 8.84
C ALA A 77 2.13 8.50 8.10
N PHE A 78 1.54 9.40 7.32
CA PHE A 78 2.28 10.48 6.65
C PHE A 78 2.81 11.50 7.64
N ASP A 79 2.03 11.90 8.65
CA ASP A 79 2.47 12.84 9.69
C ASP A 79 3.67 12.28 10.47
N ALA A 80 3.62 11.00 10.83
CA ALA A 80 4.73 10.30 11.47
C ALA A 80 5.95 10.23 10.55
N PHE A 81 5.76 9.94 9.27
CA PHE A 81 6.84 9.88 8.28
C PHE A 81 7.51 11.24 8.10
N LEU A 82 6.76 12.33 7.89
CA LEU A 82 7.29 13.69 7.77
C LEU A 82 8.10 14.07 9.01
N THR A 83 7.57 13.77 10.20
CA THR A 83 8.27 14.02 11.47
C THR A 83 9.61 13.27 11.52
N SER A 84 9.64 12.01 11.07
CA SER A 84 10.83 11.15 11.12
C SER A 84 11.98 11.67 10.25
N ILE A 85 11.64 12.36 9.14
CA ILE A 85 12.62 12.94 8.21
C ILE A 85 12.85 14.44 8.46
N ASN A 86 12.28 15.00 9.53
CA ASN A 86 12.32 16.43 9.87
C ASN A 86 11.75 17.34 8.76
N ALA A 87 10.77 16.86 7.99
CA ALA A 87 10.00 17.65 7.04
C ALA A 87 8.72 18.18 7.71
N THR A 88 8.21 19.31 7.21
CA THR A 88 6.97 19.93 7.71
C THR A 88 5.79 19.70 6.76
N SER A 89 6.09 19.38 5.50
CA SER A 89 5.10 19.13 4.46
C SER A 89 5.65 18.19 3.39
N LEU A 90 4.77 17.67 2.53
CA LEU A 90 5.16 16.86 1.37
C LEU A 90 6.06 17.64 0.38
N GLU A 91 5.90 18.96 0.32
CA GLU A 91 6.66 19.86 -0.56
C GLU A 91 8.15 19.97 -0.16
N ASP A 92 8.49 19.64 1.09
CA ASP A 92 9.87 19.60 1.56
C ASP A 92 10.64 18.38 1.03
N ILE A 93 9.92 17.40 0.48
CA ILE A 93 10.51 16.16 -0.06
C ILE A 93 10.75 16.34 -1.57
N PRO A 94 11.96 16.09 -2.08
CA PRO A 94 12.19 16.06 -3.53
C PRO A 94 11.22 15.11 -4.23
N VAL A 95 10.62 15.55 -5.34
CA VAL A 95 9.57 14.81 -6.06
C VAL A 95 10.05 13.40 -6.45
N GLU A 96 11.31 13.25 -6.86
CA GLU A 96 11.89 11.97 -7.23
C GLU A 96 11.94 10.98 -6.05
N VAL A 97 12.25 11.50 -4.84
CA VAL A 97 12.28 10.69 -3.62
C VAL A 97 10.86 10.30 -3.22
N LEU A 98 9.92 11.25 -3.21
CA LEU A 98 8.51 11.00 -2.92
C LEU A 98 7.92 9.98 -3.91
N THR A 99 8.21 10.15 -5.21
CA THR A 99 7.77 9.21 -6.25
C THR A 99 8.27 7.79 -5.96
N ASN A 100 9.55 7.63 -5.62
CA ASN A 100 10.12 6.32 -5.36
C ASN A 100 9.57 5.70 -4.06
N VAL A 101 9.33 6.50 -3.02
CA VAL A 101 8.65 6.06 -1.80
C VAL A 101 7.23 5.59 -2.11
N LEU A 102 6.46 6.33 -2.90
CA LEU A 102 5.10 5.92 -3.30
C LEU A 102 5.12 4.66 -4.17
N LEU A 103 6.06 4.54 -5.10
CA LEU A 103 6.25 3.32 -5.90
C LEU A 103 6.65 2.11 -5.04
N ASN A 104 7.28 2.34 -3.88
CA ASN A 104 7.57 1.28 -2.92
C ASN A 104 6.29 0.72 -2.22
N HIS A 105 5.18 1.44 -2.34
CA HIS A 105 3.86 1.00 -1.87
C HIS A 105 3.02 0.33 -2.96
N VAL A 106 3.55 0.18 -4.17
CA VAL A 106 2.83 -0.39 -5.32
C VAL A 106 3.46 -1.71 -5.72
N ILE A 107 2.65 -2.76 -5.75
CA ILE A 107 3.02 -4.12 -6.19
C ILE A 107 2.20 -4.42 -7.45
N LEU A 108 2.81 -5.03 -8.47
CA LEU A 108 2.07 -5.52 -9.63
C LEU A 108 1.31 -6.81 -9.30
N GLY A 109 0.11 -6.90 -9.80
CA GLY A 109 -0.81 -8.01 -9.53
C GLY A 109 -1.75 -7.72 -8.36
N GLU A 110 -2.84 -8.48 -8.30
CA GLU A 110 -3.79 -8.44 -7.20
C GLU A 110 -3.36 -9.45 -6.13
N ALA A 111 -2.98 -8.96 -4.96
CA ALA A 111 -2.63 -9.76 -3.81
C ALA A 111 -3.63 -9.50 -2.68
N GLN A 112 -4.66 -10.32 -2.59
CA GLN A 112 -5.59 -10.29 -1.45
C GLN A 112 -4.88 -10.82 -0.19
N SER A 113 -5.29 -10.35 0.96
CA SER A 113 -4.69 -10.72 2.26
C SER A 113 -4.63 -12.23 2.48
N SER A 114 -5.64 -12.94 2.00
CA SER A 114 -5.73 -14.42 2.07
C SER A 114 -4.70 -15.16 1.19
N SER A 115 -4.13 -14.49 0.20
CA SER A 115 -3.12 -15.04 -0.73
C SER A 115 -1.69 -14.67 -0.35
N LEU A 116 -1.51 -13.76 0.60
CA LEU A 116 -0.20 -13.35 1.08
C LEU A 116 0.48 -14.48 1.86
N THR A 117 1.78 -14.56 1.74
CA THR A 117 2.64 -15.50 2.46
C THR A 117 3.88 -14.78 2.97
N ASN A 118 4.50 -15.31 4.02
CA ASN A 118 5.80 -14.81 4.48
C ASN A 118 6.82 -14.89 3.34
N GLY A 119 7.50 -13.78 3.06
CA GLY A 119 8.52 -13.75 2.02
C GLY A 119 8.69 -12.38 1.37
N TYR A 120 9.41 -12.37 0.27
CA TYR A 120 9.75 -11.15 -0.46
C TYR A 120 8.94 -11.01 -1.75
N VAL A 121 8.47 -9.79 -2.01
CA VAL A 121 7.84 -9.38 -3.27
C VAL A 121 8.56 -8.18 -3.84
N ASN A 122 8.46 -7.96 -5.14
CA ASN A 122 9.01 -6.78 -5.78
C ASN A 122 7.97 -5.65 -5.82
N THR A 123 8.37 -4.46 -5.41
CA THR A 123 7.60 -3.23 -5.57
C THR A 123 7.90 -2.57 -6.92
N GLN A 124 7.23 -1.45 -7.20
CA GLN A 124 7.53 -0.64 -8.39
C GLN A 124 8.65 0.40 -8.13
N ALA A 125 9.12 0.54 -6.90
CA ALA A 125 10.28 1.38 -6.60
C ALA A 125 11.55 0.83 -7.25
N ILE A 126 12.38 1.73 -7.76
CA ILE A 126 13.64 1.38 -8.42
C ILE A 126 14.81 1.73 -7.49
N SER A 127 15.72 0.78 -7.35
CA SER A 127 16.98 1.00 -6.65
C SER A 127 17.91 1.84 -7.53
N SER A 128 18.37 2.98 -7.03
CA SER A 128 19.36 3.80 -7.73
C SER A 128 20.73 3.15 -7.87
N ALA A 129 21.00 2.11 -7.08
CA ALA A 129 22.27 1.40 -7.12
C ALA A 129 22.35 0.30 -8.19
N SER A 130 21.19 -0.23 -8.63
CA SER A 130 21.14 -1.42 -9.49
C SER A 130 20.14 -1.36 -10.63
N ASP A 131 19.36 -0.27 -10.73
CA ASP A 131 18.25 -0.10 -11.69
C ASP A 131 17.24 -1.28 -11.68
N THR A 132 17.13 -1.96 -10.54
CA THR A 132 16.19 -3.07 -10.33
C THR A 132 15.10 -2.69 -9.35
N ASN A 133 13.96 -3.37 -9.45
CA ASN A 133 12.87 -3.20 -8.50
C ASN A 133 13.32 -3.52 -7.08
N MET A 134 12.87 -2.70 -6.14
CA MET A 134 13.10 -2.92 -4.71
C MET A 134 12.24 -4.06 -4.20
N SER A 135 12.75 -4.76 -3.18
CA SER A 135 12.01 -5.83 -2.50
C SER A 135 11.27 -5.28 -1.29
N LEU A 136 10.16 -5.92 -0.97
CA LEU A 136 9.35 -5.69 0.22
C LEU A 136 9.19 -7.03 0.95
N TYR A 137 9.50 -7.09 2.24
CA TYR A 137 9.26 -8.28 3.05
C TYR A 137 7.86 -8.27 3.63
N ILE A 138 7.14 -9.37 3.44
CA ILE A 138 5.78 -9.59 3.99
C ILE A 138 5.90 -10.58 5.14
N ASN A 139 5.28 -10.25 6.27
CA ASN A 139 5.09 -11.15 7.40
C ASN A 139 3.60 -11.24 7.74
N ILE A 140 3.09 -12.47 7.92
CA ILE A 140 1.68 -12.73 8.23
C ILE A 140 1.47 -13.43 9.58
N ASP A 141 2.54 -13.64 10.36
CA ASP A 141 2.47 -14.46 11.58
C ASP A 141 1.60 -13.82 12.69
N ASN A 142 1.60 -12.48 12.78
CA ASN A 142 0.83 -11.71 13.77
C ASN A 142 -0.07 -10.65 13.11
N GLY A 143 -0.67 -10.98 11.98
CA GLY A 143 -1.33 -10.03 11.08
C GLY A 143 -0.40 -9.66 9.94
N VAL A 144 -0.94 -9.05 8.88
CA VAL A 144 -0.13 -8.67 7.72
C VAL A 144 0.69 -7.44 8.03
N SER A 145 2.00 -7.56 7.91
CA SER A 145 2.95 -6.46 8.06
C SER A 145 3.99 -6.45 6.94
N PHE A 146 4.52 -5.26 6.67
CA PHE A 146 5.47 -4.99 5.60
C PHE A 146 6.76 -4.41 6.17
N ASN A 147 7.90 -5.01 5.82
CA ASN A 147 9.24 -4.64 6.29
C ASN A 147 9.37 -4.53 7.82
N GLY A 148 8.44 -5.16 8.58
CA GLY A 148 8.40 -5.08 10.03
C GLY A 148 8.04 -3.72 10.62
N VAL A 149 7.62 -2.75 9.78
CA VAL A 149 7.33 -1.36 10.19
C VAL A 149 5.90 -0.93 9.91
N SER A 150 5.24 -1.51 8.92
CA SER A 150 3.90 -1.11 8.48
C SER A 150 2.92 -2.26 8.62
N ASN A 151 1.82 -2.05 9.34
CA ASN A 151 0.78 -3.05 9.56
C ASN A 151 -0.47 -2.71 8.78
N VAL A 152 -1.18 -3.73 8.31
CA VAL A 152 -2.46 -3.54 7.63
C VAL A 152 -3.56 -3.23 8.65
N LEU A 153 -4.21 -2.08 8.50
CA LEU A 153 -5.38 -1.67 9.28
C LEU A 153 -6.68 -2.16 8.65
N THR A 154 -6.81 -1.99 7.33
CA THR A 154 -7.96 -2.46 6.55
C THR A 154 -7.43 -3.17 5.31
N ALA A 155 -7.79 -4.43 5.17
CA ALA A 155 -7.37 -5.26 4.05
C ALA A 155 -8.46 -5.34 2.97
N ASP A 156 -8.04 -5.70 1.76
CA ASP A 156 -8.91 -6.18 0.68
C ASP A 156 -9.99 -5.17 0.23
N VAL A 157 -9.67 -3.87 0.19
CA VAL A 157 -10.54 -2.88 -0.45
C VAL A 157 -10.39 -3.04 -1.97
N VAL A 158 -11.43 -3.58 -2.60
CA VAL A 158 -11.41 -3.94 -4.02
C VAL A 158 -11.69 -2.74 -4.90
N ALA A 159 -10.80 -2.47 -5.85
CA ALA A 159 -10.94 -1.48 -6.90
C ALA A 159 -11.13 -2.16 -8.26
N SER A 160 -11.54 -1.39 -9.28
CA SER A 160 -11.69 -1.90 -10.66
C SER A 160 -10.36 -2.29 -11.30
N ASN A 161 -9.25 -1.75 -10.82
CA ASN A 161 -7.89 -1.96 -11.32
C ASN A 161 -6.94 -2.52 -10.26
N GLY A 162 -7.46 -3.13 -9.18
CA GLY A 162 -6.62 -3.79 -8.18
C GLY A 162 -7.21 -3.86 -6.78
N VAL A 163 -6.33 -3.99 -5.80
CA VAL A 163 -6.68 -4.09 -4.37
C VAL A 163 -5.90 -3.06 -3.57
N VAL A 164 -6.56 -2.45 -2.60
CA VAL A 164 -5.95 -1.50 -1.67
C VAL A 164 -5.93 -2.09 -0.26
N HIS A 165 -4.78 -2.01 0.40
CA HIS A 165 -4.63 -2.29 1.82
C HIS A 165 -4.25 -0.99 2.55
N ILE A 166 -5.10 -0.53 3.46
CA ILE A 166 -4.80 0.65 4.28
C ILE A 166 -3.83 0.24 5.36
N VAL A 167 -2.74 0.99 5.50
CA VAL A 167 -1.65 0.70 6.42
C VAL A 167 -1.38 1.85 7.40
N ASP A 168 -0.78 1.52 8.55
CA ASP A 168 -0.53 2.43 9.66
C ASP A 168 0.78 3.22 9.54
N SER A 169 1.63 2.89 8.58
CA SER A 169 2.95 3.51 8.45
C SER A 169 3.38 3.63 6.99
N VAL A 170 4.10 4.71 6.64
CA VAL A 170 4.76 4.84 5.34
C VAL A 170 5.98 3.92 5.30
N ILE A 171 6.04 3.09 4.27
CA ILE A 171 7.17 2.17 4.04
C ILE A 171 8.27 2.93 3.31
N GLY A 172 9.27 3.40 4.05
CA GLY A 172 10.44 4.05 3.47
C GLY A 172 11.21 3.12 2.54
N LEU A 173 12.18 3.68 1.80
CA LEU A 173 13.04 2.87 0.95
C LEU A 173 13.90 1.94 1.83
N PRO A 174 13.87 0.62 1.58
CA PRO A 174 14.49 -0.35 2.47
C PRO A 174 16.02 -0.29 2.39
N THR A 175 16.64 -0.56 3.53
CA THR A 175 18.08 -0.78 3.67
C THR A 175 18.34 -2.24 4.02
N VAL A 176 19.62 -2.64 4.04
CA VAL A 176 20.01 -3.98 4.52
C VAL A 176 19.52 -4.22 5.96
N VAL A 177 19.57 -3.17 6.80
CA VAL A 177 19.12 -3.25 8.20
C VAL A 177 17.60 -3.44 8.26
N THR A 178 16.85 -2.81 7.38
CA THR A 178 15.40 -2.97 7.30
C THR A 178 15.02 -4.46 7.16
N PHE A 179 15.64 -5.15 6.23
CA PHE A 179 15.37 -6.58 6.01
C PHE A 179 15.92 -7.46 7.14
N ALA A 180 17.09 -7.13 7.66
CA ALA A 180 17.66 -7.90 8.77
C ALA A 180 16.78 -7.85 10.03
N LEU A 181 16.15 -6.69 10.30
CA LEU A 181 15.23 -6.54 11.43
C LEU A 181 13.83 -7.11 11.18
N ALA A 182 13.39 -7.16 9.93
CA ALA A 182 12.04 -7.60 9.56
C ALA A 182 11.92 -9.11 9.40
N ASP A 183 12.97 -9.78 8.92
CA ASP A 183 12.97 -11.21 8.61
C ASP A 183 13.65 -12.01 9.75
N PRO A 184 12.90 -12.87 10.46
CA PRO A 184 13.43 -13.69 11.57
C PRO A 184 14.60 -14.58 11.19
N ASN A 185 14.78 -14.90 9.90
CA ASN A 185 15.93 -15.68 9.45
C ASN A 185 17.27 -14.97 9.67
N PHE A 186 17.25 -13.65 9.90
CA PHE A 186 18.43 -12.84 10.17
C PHE A 186 18.68 -12.53 11.66
N ASP A 187 17.91 -13.10 12.59
CA ASP A 187 18.04 -12.83 14.03
C ASP A 187 19.48 -12.99 14.55
N VAL A 188 20.19 -14.03 14.10
CA VAL A 188 21.60 -14.26 14.48
C VAL A 188 22.51 -13.16 13.93
N LEU A 189 22.25 -12.68 12.71
CA LEU A 189 22.98 -11.55 12.11
C LEU A 189 22.72 -10.27 12.91
N VAL A 190 21.48 -9.99 13.25
CA VAL A 190 21.11 -8.82 14.07
C VAL A 190 21.84 -8.89 15.43
N GLN A 191 21.79 -10.02 16.11
CA GLN A 191 22.49 -10.22 17.38
C GLN A 191 24.01 -10.01 17.24
N ALA A 192 24.60 -10.45 16.13
CA ALA A 192 26.03 -10.24 15.88
C ALA A 192 26.37 -8.76 15.63
N LEU A 193 25.51 -8.02 14.93
CA LEU A 193 25.73 -6.60 14.59
C LEU A 193 25.44 -5.64 15.74
N THR A 194 24.62 -6.06 16.73
CA THR A 194 24.19 -5.24 17.88
C THR A 194 24.94 -5.58 19.17
N ARG A 195 26.03 -6.35 19.11
CA ARG A 195 26.83 -6.70 20.29
C ARG A 195 27.49 -5.47 20.92
N ASP A 196 27.41 -5.36 22.24
CA ASP A 196 27.95 -4.23 23.01
C ASP A 196 29.50 -4.15 22.99
N ASP A 197 30.18 -5.24 22.61
CA ASP A 197 31.63 -5.31 22.52
C ASP A 197 32.22 -4.85 21.16
N LEU A 198 31.35 -4.47 20.22
CA LEU A 198 31.77 -3.93 18.92
C LEU A 198 32.26 -2.49 19.05
N THR A 199 33.39 -2.20 18.42
CA THR A 199 33.98 -0.86 18.40
C THR A 199 33.37 0.07 17.33
N GLN A 200 32.58 -0.50 16.43
CA GLN A 200 31.89 0.24 15.36
C GLN A 200 30.38 0.02 15.41
N ASP A 201 29.64 1.06 15.14
CA ASP A 201 28.18 1.01 14.93
C ASP A 201 27.87 0.49 13.51
N PHE A 202 27.81 -0.82 13.36
CA PHE A 202 27.45 -1.46 12.08
C PHE A 202 26.02 -1.20 11.67
N VAL A 203 25.10 -1.04 12.64
CA VAL A 203 23.69 -0.73 12.36
C VAL A 203 23.59 0.65 11.71
N GLY A 204 24.26 1.66 12.28
CA GLY A 204 24.30 2.99 11.70
C GLY A 204 24.92 3.01 10.30
N LEU A 205 26.03 2.29 10.09
CA LEU A 205 26.69 2.21 8.79
C LEU A 205 25.82 1.56 7.70
N LEU A 206 25.08 0.50 8.04
CA LEU A 206 24.24 -0.26 7.11
C LEU A 206 22.85 0.36 6.92
N SER A 207 22.47 1.31 7.77
CA SER A 207 21.20 2.04 7.65
C SER A 207 21.27 3.19 6.64
N ILE A 208 22.44 3.52 6.11
CA ILE A 208 22.58 4.57 5.11
C ILE A 208 21.92 4.09 3.81
N PRO A 209 20.86 4.78 3.30
CA PRO A 209 20.29 4.45 2.02
C PRO A 209 21.36 4.56 0.93
N ALA A 210 21.38 3.63 -0.01
CA ALA A 210 22.33 3.62 -1.12
C ALA A 210 22.26 4.90 -2.00
N ASN A 211 21.30 5.77 -1.75
CA ASN A 211 21.07 7.04 -2.45
C ASN A 211 21.77 8.26 -1.83
N LEU A 212 22.43 8.13 -0.67
CA LEU A 212 23.17 9.24 -0.07
C LEU A 212 24.69 9.03 -0.27
N SER A 213 25.13 8.94 -1.52
CA SER A 213 26.52 9.28 -1.83
C SER A 213 26.62 10.80 -1.90
N LEU A 214 27.23 11.38 -0.89
CA LEU A 214 27.69 12.76 -0.88
C LEU A 214 28.69 13.03 -2.03
#